data_3a6c3d7876c667b7f3be769854cf0333
#
_entry.id   3a6c3d7876c667b7f3be769854cf0333
#
_cell.length_a   1.000
_cell.length_b   1.000
_cell.length_c   1.000
_cell.angle_alpha   90.00
_cell.angle_beta   90.00
_cell.angle_gamma   90.00
#
_symmetry.space_group_name_H-M   'P 1'
#
loop_
_entity.id
_entity.type
_entity.pdbx_description
1 polymer ?
#
loop_
_entity_poly.entity_id
_entity_poly.type
_entity_poly.pdbx_seq_one_letter_code
_entity_poly.pdbx_strand_id
1 'polypeptide(L)'
;MGHRQGLLAAVVGKHRGNNARRTTGIFAGVRCLILGAVAMLAAAAFSTPSQAQSGPFNGLAGVWSGAGTVTLDDGSSERIRCRATYAVGEAGHGLNQTLTCASDSYKFDLRANVVADGNDISGSWSEISRNISGTIQGRASSGVIQVVASAAGFNANISLTTRGNRQSVSIRSESSFRSANITLSRS
;
A
#
# COMPACT_ATOMS: atom_id res chain seq x y z
N MET A 1 -18.03 12.15 -54.84
CA MET A 1 -17.14 11.72 -55.93
C MET A 1 -16.24 10.65 -55.38
N GLY A 2 -16.31 9.41 -55.66
CA GLY A 2 -16.75 8.50 -56.70
C GLY A 2 -16.25 7.16 -56.26
N HIS A 3 -17.13 6.24 -56.09
CA HIS A 3 -17.40 5.04 -56.86
C HIS A 3 -16.22 4.17 -57.30
N ARG A 4 -16.24 2.86 -56.89
CA ARG A 4 -16.45 1.62 -57.67
C ARG A 4 -16.07 0.42 -56.82
N GLN A 5 -16.91 -0.48 -56.45
CA GLN A 5 -17.65 -1.60 -57.14
C GLN A 5 -16.78 -2.47 -58.08
N GLY A 6 -16.84 -3.78 -57.82
CA GLY A 6 -16.48 -4.87 -58.72
C GLY A 6 -16.37 -6.16 -57.89
N LEU A 7 -17.32 -6.98 -57.74
CA LEU A 7 -18.12 -7.93 -58.54
C LEU A 7 -17.34 -9.13 -59.10
N LEU A 8 -17.74 -10.32 -58.58
CA LEU A 8 -17.94 -11.62 -59.22
C LEU A 8 -16.73 -12.50 -59.62
N ALA A 9 -16.69 -13.73 -59.10
CA ALA A 9 -17.05 -14.88 -59.93
C ALA A 9 -17.08 -16.21 -59.13
N ALA A 10 -18.18 -16.87 -59.25
CA ALA A 10 -18.44 -18.24 -58.84
C ALA A 10 -17.82 -19.23 -59.87
N VAL A 11 -17.30 -20.35 -59.40
CA VAL A 11 -17.14 -21.57 -60.25
C VAL A 11 -17.64 -22.78 -59.48
N VAL A 12 -18.67 -23.33 -60.03
CA VAL A 12 -19.30 -24.61 -59.72
C VAL A 12 -18.47 -25.76 -60.33
N GLY A 13 -18.15 -26.75 -59.55
CA GLY A 13 -17.55 -27.98 -60.01
C GLY A 13 -18.16 -29.18 -59.31
N LYS A 14 -18.92 -29.93 -60.09
CA LYS A 14 -19.76 -31.07 -59.76
C LYS A 14 -19.00 -32.40 -60.00
N HIS A 15 -19.38 -33.41 -59.25
CA HIS A 15 -19.33 -34.86 -59.47
C HIS A 15 -18.28 -35.65 -58.68
N ARG A 16 -18.75 -36.60 -57.98
CA ARG A 16 -19.10 -37.97 -58.23
C ARG A 16 -18.75 -38.88 -57.05
N GLY A 17 -19.73 -39.57 -56.59
CA GLY A 17 -19.71 -40.50 -55.49
C GLY A 17 -18.86 -41.76 -55.75
N ASN A 18 -18.58 -42.39 -54.63
CA ASN A 18 -18.55 -43.86 -54.60
C ASN A 18 -18.74 -44.36 -53.17
N ASN A 19 -19.68 -45.26 -53.02
CA ASN A 19 -19.97 -46.09 -51.88
C ASN A 19 -18.75 -46.94 -51.49
N ALA A 20 -18.44 -47.01 -50.18
CA ALA A 20 -17.88 -48.26 -49.63
C ALA A 20 -18.01 -48.30 -48.10
N ARG A 21 -18.91 -49.17 -47.67
CA ARG A 21 -18.82 -50.04 -46.49
C ARG A 21 -18.67 -49.44 -45.09
N ARG A 22 -19.76 -49.58 -44.38
CA ARG A 22 -19.88 -49.61 -42.89
C ARG A 22 -18.87 -50.63 -42.35
N THR A 23 -17.96 -50.19 -41.55
CA THR A 23 -17.37 -50.99 -40.48
C THR A 23 -17.58 -50.27 -39.15
N THR A 24 -18.42 -50.87 -38.38
CA THR A 24 -18.79 -50.51 -37.01
C THR A 24 -17.53 -50.69 -36.13
N GLY A 25 -16.83 -49.62 -35.83
CA GLY A 25 -15.71 -49.64 -34.91
C GLY A 25 -16.11 -49.05 -33.55
N ILE A 26 -16.41 -49.91 -32.60
CA ILE A 26 -16.81 -49.61 -31.21
C ILE A 26 -15.65 -48.91 -30.43
N PHE A 27 -14.51 -48.64 -31.06
CA PHE A 27 -13.34 -48.07 -30.44
C PHE A 27 -13.22 -46.52 -30.49
N ALA A 28 -14.15 -45.82 -31.17
CA ALA A 28 -14.07 -44.36 -31.25
C ALA A 28 -14.60 -43.62 -30.03
N GLY A 29 -15.48 -44.26 -29.22
CA GLY A 29 -16.08 -43.62 -28.05
C GLY A 29 -15.14 -43.46 -26.83
N VAL A 30 -14.22 -44.40 -26.66
CA VAL A 30 -13.32 -44.41 -25.47
C VAL A 30 -12.20 -43.38 -25.61
N ARG A 31 -11.71 -43.10 -26.83
CA ARG A 31 -10.64 -42.10 -27.05
C ARG A 31 -11.11 -40.65 -26.85
N CYS A 32 -12.34 -40.32 -27.18
CA CYS A 32 -12.89 -38.98 -26.94
C CYS A 32 -13.13 -38.68 -25.46
N LEU A 33 -13.52 -39.70 -24.68
CA LEU A 33 -13.72 -39.52 -23.22
C LEU A 33 -12.40 -39.30 -22.45
N ILE A 34 -11.31 -39.95 -22.88
CA ILE A 34 -10.00 -39.81 -22.24
C ILE A 34 -9.41 -38.43 -22.56
N LEU A 35 -9.54 -37.90 -23.76
CA LEU A 35 -9.07 -36.59 -24.16
C LEU A 35 -9.84 -35.45 -23.45
N GLY A 36 -11.17 -35.64 -23.22
CA GLY A 36 -11.98 -34.68 -22.47
C GLY A 36 -11.63 -34.58 -20.98
N ALA A 37 -11.30 -35.71 -20.36
CA ALA A 37 -10.92 -35.76 -18.95
C ALA A 37 -9.53 -35.10 -18.68
N VAL A 38 -8.57 -35.25 -19.59
CA VAL A 38 -7.23 -34.62 -19.48
C VAL A 38 -7.31 -33.10 -19.67
N ALA A 39 -8.20 -32.61 -20.55
CA ALA A 39 -8.37 -31.16 -20.75
C ALA A 39 -9.01 -30.46 -19.55
N MET A 40 -9.90 -31.14 -18.79
CA MET A 40 -10.49 -30.57 -17.57
C MET A 40 -9.51 -30.51 -16.37
N LEU A 41 -8.55 -31.43 -16.28
CA LEU A 41 -7.55 -31.37 -15.21
C LEU A 41 -6.50 -30.27 -15.43
N ALA A 42 -6.26 -29.84 -16.66
CA ALA A 42 -5.29 -28.79 -16.98
C ALA A 42 -5.80 -27.37 -16.66
N ALA A 43 -7.10 -27.14 -16.56
CA ALA A 43 -7.69 -25.84 -16.27
C ALA A 43 -7.66 -25.45 -14.78
N ALA A 44 -7.41 -26.38 -13.87
CA ALA A 44 -7.38 -26.14 -12.43
C ALA A 44 -6.04 -25.58 -11.89
N ALA A 45 -4.99 -25.49 -12.73
CA ALA A 45 -3.63 -25.17 -12.27
C ALA A 45 -3.27 -23.68 -12.34
N PHE A 46 -4.15 -22.78 -12.78
CA PHE A 46 -3.86 -21.35 -12.91
C PHE A 46 -4.61 -20.44 -11.94
N SER A 47 -5.03 -20.98 -10.80
CA SER A 47 -5.45 -20.11 -9.69
C SER A 47 -4.19 -19.51 -9.05
N THR A 48 -3.64 -18.46 -9.63
CA THR A 48 -2.67 -17.61 -8.93
C THR A 48 -3.35 -17.04 -7.70
N PRO A 49 -2.86 -17.29 -6.47
CA PRO A 49 -3.41 -16.61 -5.31
C PRO A 49 -3.26 -15.11 -5.54
N SER A 50 -4.38 -14.39 -5.60
CA SER A 50 -4.36 -12.92 -5.54
C SER A 50 -3.76 -12.57 -4.19
N GLN A 51 -2.49 -12.21 -4.18
CA GLN A 51 -1.85 -11.60 -3.02
C GLN A 51 -2.54 -10.25 -2.82
N ALA A 52 -3.49 -10.18 -1.91
CA ALA A 52 -4.02 -8.91 -1.44
C ALA A 52 -2.82 -8.10 -0.95
N GLN A 53 -2.47 -7.06 -1.69
CA GLN A 53 -1.31 -6.22 -1.38
C GLN A 53 -1.63 -5.49 -0.07
N SER A 54 -0.99 -5.92 1.01
CA SER A 54 -1.17 -5.29 2.31
C SER A 54 -0.55 -3.90 2.30
N GLY A 55 -1.33 -2.90 2.72
CA GLY A 55 -0.91 -1.50 2.72
C GLY A 55 0.30 -1.23 3.63
N PRO A 56 0.96 -0.09 3.44
CA PRO A 56 2.25 0.20 4.08
C PRO A 56 2.16 0.38 5.60
N PHE A 57 0.96 0.52 6.16
CA PHE A 57 0.76 0.74 7.61
C PHE A 57 0.51 -0.54 8.41
N ASN A 58 0.40 -1.71 7.80
CA ASN A 58 0.04 -2.97 8.49
C ASN A 58 0.90 -3.32 9.70
N GLY A 59 2.15 -2.95 9.71
CA GLY A 59 3.04 -3.21 10.83
C GLY A 59 2.94 -2.22 11.99
N LEU A 60 2.11 -1.18 11.91
CA LEU A 60 2.10 -0.08 12.87
C LEU A 60 1.09 -0.23 13.99
N ALA A 61 -0.04 -0.95 13.77
CA ALA A 61 -1.16 -1.01 14.70
C ALA A 61 -0.74 -1.28 16.15
N GLY A 62 -1.37 -0.55 17.10
CA GLY A 62 -1.16 -0.72 18.52
C GLY A 62 -0.58 0.49 19.23
N VAL A 63 -0.12 0.25 20.46
CA VAL A 63 0.44 1.27 21.35
C VAL A 63 1.95 1.14 21.37
N TRP A 64 2.63 2.28 21.26
CA TRP A 64 4.07 2.39 21.23
C TRP A 64 4.52 3.43 22.24
N SER A 65 5.54 3.11 23.03
CA SER A 65 6.06 4.01 24.05
C SER A 65 7.57 4.05 24.03
N GLY A 66 8.13 5.18 24.36
CA GLY A 66 9.59 5.31 24.41
C GLY A 66 10.07 6.70 24.74
N ALA A 67 11.33 6.95 24.41
CA ALA A 67 12.00 8.19 24.72
C ALA A 67 12.95 8.60 23.60
N GLY A 68 13.39 9.84 23.68
CA GLY A 68 14.33 10.42 22.73
C GLY A 68 14.91 11.74 23.24
N THR A 69 15.43 12.50 22.30
CA THR A 69 15.97 13.84 22.52
C THR A 69 15.36 14.80 21.51
N VAL A 70 14.94 15.96 21.95
CA VAL A 70 14.57 17.10 21.12
C VAL A 70 15.65 18.17 21.24
N THR A 71 16.06 18.74 20.13
CA THR A 71 16.97 19.89 20.06
C THR A 71 16.16 21.13 19.71
N LEU A 72 16.16 22.11 20.56
CA LEU A 72 15.41 23.36 20.42
C LEU A 72 16.13 24.34 19.46
N ASP A 73 15.51 25.45 19.15
CA ASP A 73 16.00 26.47 18.22
C ASP A 73 17.25 27.19 18.75
N ASP A 74 17.38 27.32 20.06
CA ASP A 74 18.57 27.86 20.75
C ASP A 74 19.77 26.88 20.80
N GLY A 75 19.55 25.62 20.33
CA GLY A 75 20.56 24.57 20.35
C GLY A 75 20.60 23.73 21.63
N SER A 76 19.81 24.07 22.64
CA SER A 76 19.66 23.24 23.83
C SER A 76 18.97 21.91 23.50
N SER A 77 19.19 20.89 24.32
CA SER A 77 18.62 19.59 24.13
C SER A 77 17.90 19.09 25.37
N GLU A 78 16.72 18.57 25.20
CA GLU A 78 15.93 18.01 26.28
C GLU A 78 15.58 16.53 26.01
N ARG A 79 15.47 15.77 27.09
CA ARG A 79 14.95 14.42 27.02
C ARG A 79 13.43 14.45 26.89
N ILE A 80 12.89 13.71 25.91
CA ILE A 80 11.45 13.62 25.65
C ILE A 80 10.96 12.19 25.84
N ARG A 81 9.78 12.02 26.42
CA ARG A 81 9.07 10.75 26.51
C ARG A 81 7.84 10.81 25.64
N CYS A 82 7.60 9.78 24.85
CA CYS A 82 6.51 9.75 23.89
C CYS A 82 5.68 8.48 24.04
N ARG A 83 4.37 8.62 23.78
CA ARG A 83 3.40 7.54 23.62
C ARG A 83 2.62 7.79 22.35
N ALA A 84 2.66 6.83 21.43
CA ALA A 84 1.89 6.85 20.19
C ALA A 84 0.86 5.71 20.19
N THR A 85 -0.33 5.97 19.65
CA THR A 85 -1.32 4.93 19.34
C THR A 85 -1.64 5.01 17.86
N TYR A 86 -1.55 3.87 17.19
CA TYR A 86 -1.85 3.74 15.77
C TYR A 86 -3.07 2.83 15.60
N ALA A 87 -4.14 3.38 15.05
CA ALA A 87 -5.29 2.62 14.56
C ALA A 87 -5.16 2.50 13.04
N VAL A 88 -4.92 1.29 12.56
CA VAL A 88 -4.72 0.99 11.14
C VAL A 88 -6.04 0.47 10.57
N GLY A 89 -6.49 1.07 9.46
CA GLY A 89 -7.70 0.68 8.75
C GLY A 89 -7.53 -0.63 7.99
N GLU A 90 -8.62 -1.09 7.36
CA GLU A 90 -8.65 -2.31 6.57
C GLU A 90 -7.57 -2.31 5.49
N ALA A 91 -6.99 -3.48 5.27
CA ALA A 91 -5.89 -3.68 4.32
C ALA A 91 -4.64 -2.81 4.54
N GLY A 92 -4.55 -2.02 5.64
CA GLY A 92 -3.36 -1.27 5.99
C GLY A 92 -3.12 0.01 5.18
N HIS A 93 -4.15 0.55 4.52
CA HIS A 93 -4.04 1.79 3.71
C HIS A 93 -4.47 3.05 4.46
N GLY A 94 -5.18 2.93 5.57
CA GLY A 94 -5.57 4.05 6.43
C GLY A 94 -4.84 4.00 7.75
N LEU A 95 -4.47 5.17 8.30
CA LEU A 95 -3.80 5.29 9.58
C LEU A 95 -4.36 6.49 10.35
N ASN A 96 -4.90 6.23 11.54
CA ASN A 96 -5.19 7.25 12.54
C ASN A 96 -4.15 7.16 13.65
N GLN A 97 -3.46 8.25 13.91
CA GLN A 97 -2.42 8.34 14.92
C GLN A 97 -2.80 9.34 16.00
N THR A 98 -2.58 8.98 17.25
CA THR A 98 -2.48 9.92 18.36
C THR A 98 -1.06 9.82 18.94
N LEU A 99 -0.43 10.95 19.23
CA LEU A 99 0.91 11.03 19.79
C LEU A 99 0.94 12.07 20.89
N THR A 100 1.34 11.66 22.07
CA THR A 100 1.68 12.57 23.17
C THR A 100 3.15 12.45 23.48
N CYS A 101 3.85 13.57 23.49
CA CYS A 101 5.24 13.67 23.93
C CYS A 101 5.38 14.75 24.99
N ALA A 102 6.27 14.53 25.97
CA ALA A 102 6.55 15.51 27.02
C ALA A 102 8.04 15.50 27.39
N SER A 103 8.59 16.69 27.59
CA SER A 103 9.86 16.99 28.25
C SER A 103 9.61 17.81 29.51
N ASP A 104 10.66 18.32 30.14
CA ASP A 104 10.51 19.13 31.33
C ASP A 104 9.86 20.50 31.02
N SER A 105 10.15 21.08 29.86
CA SER A 105 9.66 22.40 29.43
C SER A 105 8.58 22.35 28.34
N TYR A 106 8.30 21.19 27.73
CA TYR A 106 7.48 21.10 26.52
C TYR A 106 6.53 19.93 26.52
N LYS A 107 5.29 20.17 26.12
CA LYS A 107 4.28 19.14 25.87
C LYS A 107 3.74 19.27 24.46
N PHE A 108 3.52 18.13 23.81
CA PHE A 108 3.06 18.02 22.44
C PHE A 108 1.99 16.93 22.31
N ASP A 109 0.77 17.31 21.87
CA ASP A 109 -0.34 16.40 21.66
C ASP A 109 -0.79 16.48 20.19
N LEU A 110 -0.47 15.46 19.43
CA LEU A 110 -0.74 15.41 17.99
C LEU A 110 -1.78 14.34 17.64
N ARG A 111 -2.63 14.68 16.69
CA ARG A 111 -3.46 13.72 15.94
C ARG A 111 -3.14 13.81 14.47
N ALA A 112 -3.07 12.66 13.80
CA ALA A 112 -2.89 12.60 12.37
C ALA A 112 -3.84 11.58 11.74
N ASN A 113 -4.31 11.90 10.54
CA ASN A 113 -5.17 11.05 9.72
C ASN A 113 -4.50 10.94 8.36
N VAL A 114 -4.09 9.73 7.98
CA VAL A 114 -3.22 9.51 6.82
C VAL A 114 -3.78 8.37 5.98
N VAL A 115 -3.73 8.54 4.68
CA VAL A 115 -4.08 7.51 3.70
C VAL A 115 -2.91 7.24 2.77
N ALA A 116 -2.82 5.99 2.31
CA ALA A 116 -1.84 5.55 1.34
C ALA A 116 -2.53 5.12 0.04
N ASP A 117 -2.03 5.61 -1.08
CA ASP A 117 -2.33 5.14 -2.43
C ASP A 117 -1.05 4.54 -3.01
N GLY A 118 -0.99 3.20 -3.04
CA GLY A 118 0.27 2.50 -3.26
C GLY A 118 1.32 2.88 -2.21
N ASN A 119 2.41 3.48 -2.65
CA ASN A 119 3.48 3.97 -1.79
C ASN A 119 3.35 5.46 -1.43
N ASP A 120 2.47 6.20 -2.09
CA ASP A 120 2.30 7.62 -1.82
C ASP A 120 1.38 7.83 -0.62
N ILE A 121 1.75 8.75 0.26
CA ILE A 121 1.05 9.08 1.50
C ILE A 121 0.55 10.50 1.44
N SER A 122 -0.70 10.69 1.84
CA SER A 122 -1.29 12.00 2.06
C SER A 122 -2.16 12.02 3.31
N GLY A 123 -2.35 13.18 3.89
CA GLY A 123 -3.20 13.31 5.06
C GLY A 123 -3.15 14.67 5.73
N SER A 124 -3.70 14.71 6.94
CA SER A 124 -3.74 15.89 7.77
C SER A 124 -3.22 15.58 9.18
N TRP A 125 -2.75 16.60 9.85
CA TRP A 125 -2.36 16.54 11.26
C TRP A 125 -2.84 17.77 12.01
N SER A 126 -2.97 17.63 13.31
CA SER A 126 -3.27 18.74 14.22
C SER A 126 -2.51 18.56 15.54
N GLU A 127 -1.96 19.65 16.06
CA GLU A 127 -1.43 19.78 17.40
C GLU A 127 -2.49 20.45 18.25
N ILE A 128 -3.00 19.71 19.25
CA ILE A 128 -4.19 20.07 19.98
C ILE A 128 -3.94 21.22 20.95
N SER A 129 -2.80 21.23 21.62
CA SER A 129 -2.49 22.22 22.68
C SER A 129 -2.33 23.63 22.12
N ARG A 130 -1.88 23.78 20.87
CA ARG A 130 -1.64 25.06 20.20
C ARG A 130 -2.64 25.38 19.11
N ASN A 131 -3.58 24.48 18.85
CA ASN A 131 -4.58 24.62 17.79
C ASN A 131 -3.92 24.88 16.40
N ILE A 132 -2.84 24.16 16.12
CA ILE A 132 -2.14 24.19 14.83
C ILE A 132 -2.56 22.97 14.02
N SER A 133 -2.86 23.13 12.75
CA SER A 133 -3.15 22.04 11.84
C SER A 133 -2.49 22.25 10.49
N GLY A 134 -2.27 21.13 9.80
CA GLY A 134 -1.58 21.14 8.53
C GLY A 134 -1.78 19.84 7.74
N THR A 135 -0.97 19.70 6.70
CA THR A 135 -0.99 18.55 5.80
C THR A 135 0.23 17.67 5.97
N ILE A 136 0.09 16.42 5.60
CA ILE A 136 1.16 15.42 5.51
C ILE A 136 1.20 14.92 4.07
N GLN A 137 2.41 14.87 3.48
CA GLN A 137 2.65 14.27 2.18
C GLN A 137 3.98 13.53 2.19
N GLY A 138 4.06 12.42 1.47
CA GLY A 138 5.30 11.65 1.39
C GLY A 138 5.12 10.25 0.84
N ARG A 139 5.97 9.34 1.31
CA ARG A 139 6.00 7.95 0.83
C ARG A 139 6.22 6.96 1.96
N ALA A 140 5.68 5.76 1.76
CA ALA A 140 5.93 4.61 2.62
C ALA A 140 6.32 3.38 1.78
N SER A 141 7.33 2.66 2.24
CA SER A 141 7.75 1.41 1.64
C SER A 141 8.49 0.56 2.66
N SER A 142 8.14 -0.72 2.76
CA SER A 142 8.89 -1.73 3.54
C SER A 142 9.22 -1.32 4.99
N GLY A 143 8.24 -0.73 5.69
CA GLY A 143 8.38 -0.29 7.09
C GLY A 143 9.14 1.03 7.28
N VAL A 144 9.44 1.73 6.19
CA VAL A 144 10.00 3.09 6.19
C VAL A 144 8.95 4.07 5.71
N ILE A 145 8.69 5.12 6.48
CA ILE A 145 7.80 6.22 6.14
C ILE A 145 8.60 7.51 6.12
N GLN A 146 8.55 8.23 5.01
CA GLN A 146 9.19 9.52 4.84
C GLN A 146 8.16 10.54 4.41
N VAL A 147 7.90 11.52 5.25
CA VAL A 147 6.86 12.53 5.01
C VAL A 147 7.35 13.93 5.35
N VAL A 148 6.72 14.90 4.71
CA VAL A 148 6.78 16.31 5.08
C VAL A 148 5.46 16.68 5.73
N ALA A 149 5.52 17.19 6.95
CA ALA A 149 4.41 17.80 7.65
C ALA A 149 4.50 19.32 7.50
N SER A 150 3.46 19.96 6.98
CA SER A 150 3.43 21.38 6.66
C SER A 150 2.24 22.07 7.30
N ALA A 151 2.44 23.28 7.81
CA ALA A 151 1.40 24.21 8.28
C ALA A 151 1.87 25.66 8.03
N ALA A 152 1.06 26.67 8.36
CA ALA A 152 1.47 28.05 8.27
C ALA A 152 2.71 28.33 9.14
N GLY A 153 3.83 28.68 8.51
CA GLY A 153 5.10 28.96 9.20
C GLY A 153 5.81 27.72 9.80
N PHE A 154 5.40 26.51 9.40
CA PHE A 154 5.98 25.27 9.91
C PHE A 154 6.19 24.25 8.78
N ASN A 155 7.38 23.69 8.71
CA ASN A 155 7.71 22.54 7.89
C ASN A 155 8.61 21.59 8.67
N ALA A 156 8.31 20.29 8.61
CA ALA A 156 9.12 19.27 9.23
C ALA A 156 9.27 18.05 8.31
N ASN A 157 10.50 17.60 8.12
CA ASN A 157 10.81 16.33 7.48
C ASN A 157 10.84 15.23 8.54
N ILE A 158 10.04 14.20 8.35
CA ILE A 158 9.88 13.10 9.30
C ILE A 158 10.27 11.80 8.59
N SER A 159 11.19 11.07 9.21
CA SER A 159 11.54 9.70 8.81
C SER A 159 11.23 8.76 9.96
N LEU A 160 10.40 7.76 9.70
CA LEU A 160 9.99 6.74 10.64
C LEU A 160 10.35 5.37 10.07
N THR A 161 11.08 4.57 10.83
CA THR A 161 11.45 3.20 10.45
C THR A 161 10.94 2.24 11.51
N THR A 162 10.16 1.24 11.08
CA THR A 162 9.61 0.19 11.96
C THR A 162 10.22 -1.15 11.60
N ARG A 163 10.75 -1.86 12.59
CA ARG A 163 11.26 -3.23 12.48
C ARG A 163 10.76 -4.06 13.65
N GLY A 164 9.83 -4.96 13.38
CA GLY A 164 9.17 -5.74 14.42
C GLY A 164 8.50 -4.84 15.47
N ASN A 165 8.92 -4.94 16.72
CA ASN A 165 8.39 -4.17 17.84
C ASN A 165 9.21 -2.91 18.17
N ARG A 166 10.11 -2.48 17.32
CA ARG A 166 10.91 -1.27 17.49
C ARG A 166 10.65 -0.27 16.37
N GLN A 167 10.55 1.00 16.74
CA GLN A 167 10.35 2.11 15.83
C GLN A 167 11.36 3.22 16.14
N SER A 168 12.01 3.74 15.09
CA SER A 168 12.89 4.89 15.15
C SER A 168 12.27 6.04 14.39
N VAL A 169 12.16 7.20 15.01
CA VAL A 169 11.61 8.43 14.41
C VAL A 169 12.67 9.50 14.45
N SER A 170 12.95 10.10 13.31
CA SER A 170 13.81 11.28 13.18
C SER A 170 13.00 12.40 12.54
N ILE A 171 13.02 13.56 13.17
CA ILE A 171 12.31 14.76 12.73
C ILE A 171 13.34 15.88 12.58
N ARG A 172 13.23 16.63 11.49
CA ARG A 172 14.00 17.86 11.27
C ARG A 172 13.04 18.98 10.89
N SER A 173 13.16 20.11 11.54
CA SER A 173 12.30 21.27 11.34
C SER A 173 13.12 22.56 11.35
N GLU A 174 12.58 23.60 10.77
CA GLU A 174 13.14 24.96 10.75
C GLU A 174 12.31 25.93 11.61
N SER A 175 11.50 25.41 12.54
CA SER A 175 10.64 26.19 13.42
C SER A 175 11.12 26.17 14.88
N SER A 176 10.20 26.17 15.85
CA SER A 176 10.49 26.23 17.29
C SER A 176 11.37 25.09 17.87
N PHE A 177 11.69 24.09 17.07
CA PHE A 177 12.71 23.09 17.37
C PHE A 177 13.46 22.73 16.08
N ARG A 178 14.72 22.29 16.19
CA ARG A 178 15.56 21.91 15.05
C ARG A 178 15.42 20.47 14.69
N SER A 179 15.41 19.59 15.70
CA SER A 179 15.33 18.15 15.46
C SER A 179 14.77 17.40 16.66
N ALA A 180 14.22 16.20 16.39
CA ALA A 180 13.94 15.23 17.43
C ALA A 180 14.32 13.83 16.94
N ASN A 181 14.90 13.02 17.83
CA ASN A 181 15.22 11.61 17.58
C ASN A 181 14.62 10.78 18.71
N ILE A 182 13.71 9.88 18.34
CA ILE A 182 12.89 9.13 19.30
C ILE A 182 12.97 7.65 18.95
N THR A 183 13.08 6.80 19.95
CA THR A 183 12.94 5.35 19.80
C THR A 183 11.74 4.90 20.61
N LEU A 184 10.84 4.18 19.95
CA LEU A 184 9.64 3.61 20.56
C LEU A 184 9.70 2.08 20.48
N SER A 185 9.06 1.44 21.45
CA SER A 185 8.81 0.01 21.46
C SER A 185 7.32 -0.22 21.59
N ARG A 186 6.83 -1.27 20.95
CA ARG A 186 5.42 -1.67 21.06
C ARG A 186 5.17 -2.18 22.48
N SER A 187 4.09 -1.70 23.10
CA SER A 187 3.62 -2.11 24.44
C SER A 187 2.69 -3.28 24.33
#